data_d76b2bd5b3f428c2ec59e037ddc9928c
#
_entry.id   d76b2bd5b3f428c2ec59e037ddc9928c
#
_cell.length_a   1.000
_cell.length_b   1.000
_cell.length_c   1.000
_cell.angle_alpha   90.00
_cell.angle_beta   90.00
_cell.angle_gamma   90.00
#
_symmetry.space_group_name_H-M   'P 1'
#
loop_
_entity.id
_entity.type
_entity.pdbx_description
1 polymer ?
#
loop_
_entity_poly.entity_id
_entity_poly.type
_entity_poly.pdbx_seq_one_letter_code
_entity_poly.pdbx_strand_id
1 'polypeptide(L)'
;MVDIKKYGITAFGAVPNERQLEHLKIGKKAFFHFGVNTFSNREWGDGTELEKSFDPSELDTDQWIRVIKDAGFKLAIITAKHHDGFCLWPSKYTEHSVKNSPYKNGKGDVIKEFTDSCRKYGIKAGVYISPWDRHSPLWGKDEYSDFYAKQLTELVTEYGELHEIWWDGAGSSETRYDWDTWESIIRKHQPNAAIFGSLGAAEFVDMRWVGNELGSAGETHYASIDPEILLKETVDILNVGQIGARKYIPSETDVSIRPGWFYHKDQDGLVKSASEINRIWFESIGRNSMMLLNFPPDRRGLICDKDAENAILSHKSISKMLSKNFVDGALITPIDPTTEPLTVTDSADGTSFRIYPCQTVEIDLQKAERLNTFAVSELVEAGERVTEFTLESLDESGRSELLYEGTSIGFYKIARFKEGEYKRFRFSVKSAMAHPLLKGFGLHRFEEIAEEASSDSTAEHDLVKCVESYNDGKTAVAAFDGIFPFNRIGFKTSKGSHYKVFSFDGASFYEIENGIAQDETVRIELPVTVGSYQIKIESENSVSDISVMNA
;
A
#
# COMPACT_ATOMS: atom_id res chain seq x y z
N MET A 1 18.86 -5.57 -13.20
CA MET A 1 17.84 -5.47 -14.29
C MET A 1 18.23 -6.32 -15.50
N VAL A 2 17.27 -6.77 -16.28
CA VAL A 2 17.53 -7.43 -17.57
C VAL A 2 17.96 -6.39 -18.60
N ASP A 3 19.10 -6.63 -19.27
CA ASP A 3 19.49 -5.84 -20.43
C ASP A 3 18.69 -6.31 -21.66
N ILE A 4 17.52 -5.72 -21.84
CA ILE A 4 16.57 -6.11 -22.89
C ILE A 4 17.15 -5.94 -24.30
N LYS A 5 18.08 -5.00 -24.51
CA LYS A 5 18.71 -4.76 -25.82
C LYS A 5 19.54 -5.95 -26.28
N LYS A 6 20.19 -6.66 -25.35
CA LYS A 6 20.94 -7.88 -25.61
C LYS A 6 20.08 -8.98 -26.27
N TYR A 7 18.79 -8.94 -26.04
CA TYR A 7 17.82 -9.91 -26.58
C TYR A 7 16.98 -9.36 -27.75
N GLY A 8 17.35 -8.18 -28.27
CA GLY A 8 16.62 -7.53 -29.37
C GLY A 8 15.22 -7.01 -28.97
N ILE A 9 14.97 -6.84 -27.68
CA ILE A 9 13.69 -6.36 -27.17
C ILE A 9 13.70 -4.83 -27.13
N THR A 10 12.61 -4.22 -27.62
CA THR A 10 12.39 -2.76 -27.55
C THR A 10 11.42 -2.46 -26.42
N ALA A 11 11.74 -1.45 -25.59
CA ALA A 11 10.84 -0.97 -24.55
C ALA A 11 9.60 -0.30 -25.15
N PHE A 12 8.48 -0.43 -24.44
CA PHE A 12 7.23 0.28 -24.70
C PHE A 12 6.88 1.16 -23.51
N GLY A 13 6.69 2.46 -23.73
CA GLY A 13 6.40 3.42 -22.64
C GLY A 13 7.53 3.54 -21.63
N ALA A 14 7.18 3.92 -20.43
CA ALA A 14 8.13 4.02 -19.31
C ALA A 14 8.52 2.64 -18.76
N VAL A 15 9.74 2.55 -18.24
CA VAL A 15 10.28 1.34 -17.62
C VAL A 15 10.84 1.66 -16.24
N PRO A 16 10.86 0.70 -15.29
CA PRO A 16 11.41 0.93 -13.97
C PRO A 16 12.91 1.21 -13.99
N ASN A 17 13.37 2.09 -13.11
CA ASN A 17 14.77 2.19 -12.73
C ASN A 17 15.15 1.10 -11.71
N GLU A 18 16.44 1.02 -11.32
CA GLU A 18 16.91 -0.01 -10.39
C GLU A 18 16.27 0.08 -9.00
N ARG A 19 16.08 1.28 -8.48
CA ARG A 19 15.42 1.50 -7.18
C ARG A 19 13.98 1.01 -7.20
N GLN A 20 13.22 1.40 -8.23
CA GLN A 20 11.82 0.98 -8.41
C GLN A 20 11.69 -0.54 -8.53
N LEU A 21 12.56 -1.17 -9.32
CA LEU A 21 12.54 -2.62 -9.49
C LEU A 21 12.92 -3.36 -8.20
N GLU A 22 13.86 -2.83 -7.42
CA GLU A 22 14.20 -3.37 -6.11
C GLU A 22 13.00 -3.32 -5.16
N HIS A 23 12.29 -2.19 -5.11
CA HIS A 23 11.12 -2.03 -4.24
C HIS A 23 9.94 -2.92 -4.67
N LEU A 24 9.69 -3.10 -5.96
CA LEU A 24 8.74 -4.09 -6.47
C LEU A 24 9.11 -5.53 -6.02
N LYS A 25 10.39 -5.89 -6.05
CA LYS A 25 10.89 -7.20 -5.55
C LYS A 25 10.77 -7.33 -4.02
N ILE A 26 10.88 -6.24 -3.25
CA ILE A 26 10.62 -6.20 -1.82
C ILE A 26 9.15 -6.53 -1.55
N GLY A 27 8.24 -5.86 -2.22
CA GLY A 27 6.79 -6.07 -2.21
C GLY A 27 6.12 -5.73 -0.88
N LYS A 28 6.51 -6.37 0.25
CA LYS A 28 5.97 -6.14 1.60
C LYS A 28 6.87 -5.21 2.41
N LYS A 29 6.30 -4.09 2.84
CA LYS A 29 6.95 -3.07 3.68
C LYS A 29 6.13 -2.82 4.94
N ALA A 30 6.78 -2.57 6.07
CA ALA A 30 6.16 -2.23 7.34
C ALA A 30 6.30 -0.73 7.61
N PHE A 31 5.27 -0.13 8.17
CA PHE A 31 5.27 1.24 8.64
C PHE A 31 5.14 1.26 10.17
N PHE A 32 5.74 2.26 10.82
CA PHE A 32 5.61 2.48 12.25
C PHE A 32 5.25 3.94 12.51
N HIS A 33 3.99 4.20 12.81
CA HIS A 33 3.55 5.49 13.32
C HIS A 33 3.74 5.50 14.84
N PHE A 34 4.73 6.25 15.29
CA PHE A 34 5.06 6.39 16.70
C PHE A 34 5.55 7.82 16.98
N GLY A 35 5.14 8.42 18.07
CA GLY A 35 5.49 9.80 18.39
C GLY A 35 4.64 10.36 19.52
N VAL A 36 4.59 11.68 19.68
CA VAL A 36 3.77 12.35 20.69
C VAL A 36 2.27 12.06 20.52
N ASN A 37 1.82 11.76 19.30
CA ASN A 37 0.43 11.41 19.00
C ASN A 37 0.00 10.12 19.70
N THR A 38 0.88 9.12 19.82
CA THR A 38 0.65 7.90 20.61
C THR A 38 0.28 8.21 22.05
N PHE A 39 0.88 9.26 22.64
CA PHE A 39 0.69 9.63 24.03
C PHE A 39 -0.46 10.61 24.24
N SER A 40 -0.74 11.47 23.26
CA SER A 40 -1.85 12.43 23.28
C SER A 40 -3.18 11.84 22.78
N ASN A 41 -3.18 10.61 22.28
CA ASN A 41 -4.34 9.93 21.68
C ASN A 41 -4.90 10.71 20.49
N ARG A 42 -4.02 11.15 19.59
CA ARG A 42 -4.35 11.89 18.37
C ARG A 42 -3.78 11.20 17.15
N GLU A 43 -4.46 11.34 16.02
CA GLU A 43 -3.90 10.97 14.71
C GLU A 43 -3.02 12.10 14.18
N TRP A 44 -3.52 13.32 14.28
CA TRP A 44 -2.81 14.50 13.86
C TRP A 44 -2.67 15.48 15.02
N GLY A 45 -1.46 15.57 15.53
CA GLY A 45 -1.12 16.60 16.48
C GLY A 45 -1.21 18.00 15.89
N ASP A 46 -1.47 19.00 16.70
CA ASP A 46 -1.59 20.39 16.27
C ASP A 46 -0.28 21.19 16.42
N GLY A 47 0.80 20.52 16.85
CA GLY A 47 2.11 21.13 17.07
C GLY A 47 2.27 21.79 18.45
N THR A 48 1.27 21.65 19.32
CA THR A 48 1.31 22.16 20.71
C THR A 48 1.59 21.07 21.74
N GLU A 49 1.78 19.82 21.29
CA GLU A 49 2.09 18.69 22.14
C GLU A 49 3.38 18.94 22.92
N LEU A 50 3.33 18.62 24.22
CA LEU A 50 4.49 18.83 25.08
C LEU A 50 5.48 17.66 24.91
N GLU A 51 6.77 17.96 24.76
CA GLU A 51 7.84 16.95 24.62
C GLU A 51 7.85 15.98 25.81
N LYS A 52 7.48 16.46 27.00
CA LYS A 52 7.40 15.64 28.23
C LYS A 52 6.32 14.56 28.19
N SER A 53 5.39 14.60 27.23
CA SER A 53 4.40 13.54 27.06
C SER A 53 5.00 12.29 26.39
N PHE A 54 6.09 12.43 25.65
CA PHE A 54 6.78 11.32 25.03
C PHE A 54 7.67 10.58 26.04
N ASP A 55 7.12 9.53 26.64
CA ASP A 55 7.80 8.74 27.68
C ASP A 55 7.45 7.25 27.59
N PRO A 56 7.89 6.55 26.54
CA PRO A 56 7.67 5.11 26.40
C PRO A 56 8.41 4.35 27.51
N SER A 57 7.69 3.50 28.24
CA SER A 57 8.22 2.80 29.42
C SER A 57 9.11 1.61 29.08
N GLU A 58 8.93 1.00 27.90
CA GLU A 58 9.54 -0.29 27.51
C GLU A 58 9.96 -0.29 26.03
N LEU A 59 10.30 0.87 25.45
CA LEU A 59 10.62 0.94 24.01
C LEU A 59 11.65 -0.13 23.61
N ASP A 60 11.24 -1.04 22.72
CA ASP A 60 12.08 -2.09 22.16
C ASP A 60 11.92 -2.16 20.63
N THR A 61 12.76 -1.43 19.90
CA THR A 61 12.78 -1.46 18.44
C THR A 61 13.25 -2.83 17.90
N ASP A 62 13.98 -3.62 18.69
CA ASP A 62 14.32 -5.00 18.35
C ASP A 62 13.05 -5.87 18.27
N GLN A 63 12.08 -5.65 19.18
CA GLN A 63 10.79 -6.35 19.15
C GLN A 63 10.03 -5.98 17.86
N TRP A 64 9.99 -4.70 17.48
CA TRP A 64 9.32 -4.27 16.25
C TRP A 64 9.89 -5.02 15.04
N ILE A 65 11.21 -5.02 14.90
CA ILE A 65 11.86 -5.59 13.72
C ILE A 65 11.79 -7.12 13.72
N ARG A 66 11.82 -7.80 14.88
CA ARG A 66 11.57 -9.24 14.95
C ARG A 66 10.15 -9.59 14.48
N VAL A 67 9.14 -8.88 14.97
CA VAL A 67 7.73 -9.11 14.61
C VAL A 67 7.54 -9.00 13.10
N ILE A 68 7.98 -7.90 12.48
CA ILE A 68 7.77 -7.72 11.04
C ILE A 68 8.61 -8.69 10.20
N LYS A 69 9.80 -9.08 10.66
CA LYS A 69 10.61 -10.11 10.02
C LYS A 69 9.90 -11.45 10.02
N ASP A 70 9.34 -11.87 11.17
CA ASP A 70 8.57 -13.11 11.30
C ASP A 70 7.26 -13.06 10.49
N ALA A 71 6.73 -11.87 10.26
CA ALA A 71 5.61 -11.61 9.35
C ALA A 71 6.03 -11.42 7.87
N GLY A 72 7.31 -11.65 7.54
CA GLY A 72 7.83 -11.69 6.16
C GLY A 72 8.04 -10.34 5.48
N PHE A 73 8.11 -9.25 6.24
CA PHE A 73 8.46 -7.93 5.72
C PHE A 73 9.97 -7.82 5.51
N LYS A 74 10.39 -7.03 4.54
CA LYS A 74 11.81 -6.89 4.15
C LYS A 74 12.34 -5.47 4.32
N LEU A 75 11.45 -4.50 4.48
CA LEU A 75 11.74 -3.09 4.68
C LEU A 75 10.81 -2.53 5.75
N ALA A 76 11.31 -1.63 6.56
CA ALA A 76 10.61 -0.95 7.65
C ALA A 76 10.81 0.56 7.54
N ILE A 77 9.75 1.33 7.72
CA ILE A 77 9.75 2.80 7.69
C ILE A 77 9.23 3.29 9.03
N ILE A 78 9.86 4.31 9.61
CA ILE A 78 9.41 4.96 10.85
C ILE A 78 9.07 6.43 10.58
N THR A 79 8.00 6.93 11.22
CA THR A 79 7.69 8.36 11.23
C THR A 79 8.72 9.13 12.06
N ALA A 80 9.83 9.53 11.44
CA ALA A 80 10.87 10.29 12.14
C ALA A 80 10.35 11.65 12.64
N LYS A 81 9.54 12.32 11.81
CA LYS A 81 8.80 13.54 12.17
C LYS A 81 7.44 13.49 11.47
N HIS A 82 6.34 13.49 12.24
CA HIS A 82 4.99 13.61 11.72
C HIS A 82 4.55 15.08 11.63
N HIS A 83 3.30 15.37 11.27
CA HIS A 83 2.75 16.72 11.08
C HIS A 83 2.80 17.60 12.34
N ASP A 84 2.85 17.00 13.53
CA ASP A 84 3.03 17.71 14.80
C ASP A 84 4.41 18.37 14.94
N GLY A 85 5.39 18.02 14.09
CA GLY A 85 6.75 18.56 14.09
C GLY A 85 7.67 17.93 15.12
N PHE A 86 7.20 16.95 15.94
CA PHE A 86 8.04 16.29 16.93
C PHE A 86 9.05 15.35 16.29
N CYS A 87 10.34 15.58 16.56
CA CYS A 87 11.42 14.78 16.03
C CYS A 87 11.77 13.60 16.95
N LEU A 88 11.70 12.37 16.45
CA LEU A 88 12.12 11.16 17.16
C LEU A 88 13.65 11.00 17.28
N TRP A 89 14.41 11.98 16.81
CA TRP A 89 15.86 12.11 16.97
C TRP A 89 16.22 13.45 17.62
N PRO A 90 17.40 13.59 18.25
CA PRO A 90 17.80 14.83 18.93
C PRO A 90 18.24 15.91 17.93
N SER A 91 17.32 16.34 17.06
CA SER A 91 17.59 17.33 16.02
C SER A 91 18.24 18.59 16.59
N LYS A 92 19.24 19.13 15.86
CA LYS A 92 19.95 20.37 16.21
C LYS A 92 19.14 21.62 15.88
N TYR A 93 18.06 21.46 15.08
CA TYR A 93 17.32 22.57 14.48
C TYR A 93 15.97 22.85 15.14
N THR A 94 15.51 21.99 16.04
CA THR A 94 14.29 22.21 16.81
C THR A 94 14.46 21.75 18.26
N GLU A 95 13.77 22.40 19.19
CA GLU A 95 13.64 21.93 20.56
C GLU A 95 12.49 20.91 20.72
N HIS A 96 11.58 20.85 19.75
CA HIS A 96 10.45 19.92 19.73
C HIS A 96 10.91 18.53 19.29
N SER A 97 11.54 17.80 20.20
CA SER A 97 12.16 16.49 19.93
C SER A 97 12.39 15.68 21.19
N VAL A 98 12.78 14.43 21.01
CA VAL A 98 13.12 13.46 22.07
C VAL A 98 14.18 13.97 23.06
N LYS A 99 15.05 14.92 22.66
CA LYS A 99 16.06 15.50 23.56
C LYS A 99 15.47 16.28 24.73
N ASN A 100 14.23 16.75 24.61
CA ASN A 100 13.50 17.45 25.65
C ASN A 100 12.41 16.61 26.32
N SER A 101 12.33 15.32 25.96
CA SER A 101 11.43 14.36 26.57
C SER A 101 12.05 13.67 27.79
N PRO A 102 11.26 13.06 28.69
CA PRO A 102 11.77 12.22 29.79
C PRO A 102 12.48 10.96 29.29
N TYR A 103 12.17 10.51 28.07
CA TYR A 103 12.71 9.28 27.52
C TYR A 103 14.24 9.26 27.57
N LYS A 104 14.79 8.26 28.29
CA LYS A 104 16.24 8.11 28.56
C LYS A 104 16.88 9.38 29.13
N ASN A 105 16.11 10.18 29.92
CA ASN A 105 16.56 11.47 30.50
C ASN A 105 17.04 12.46 29.41
N GLY A 106 16.31 12.57 28.31
CA GLY A 106 16.64 13.44 27.16
C GLY A 106 17.82 12.96 26.29
N LYS A 107 18.27 11.72 26.47
CA LYS A 107 19.37 11.11 25.70
C LYS A 107 18.87 10.05 24.70
N GLY A 108 17.55 9.95 24.52
CA GLY A 108 16.95 9.02 23.58
C GLY A 108 17.17 9.45 22.13
N ASP A 109 17.32 8.48 21.26
CA ASP A 109 17.36 8.64 19.80
C ASP A 109 16.67 7.42 19.18
N VAL A 110 15.37 7.56 18.96
CA VAL A 110 14.54 6.44 18.49
C VAL A 110 14.91 6.05 17.06
N ILE A 111 15.33 7.01 16.23
CA ILE A 111 15.74 6.73 14.85
C ILE A 111 17.02 5.91 14.84
N LYS A 112 17.97 6.23 15.71
CA LYS A 112 19.18 5.43 15.84
C LYS A 112 18.87 4.01 16.32
N GLU A 113 18.03 3.87 17.35
CA GLU A 113 17.62 2.57 17.88
C GLU A 113 16.93 1.72 16.81
N PHE A 114 16.01 2.33 16.06
CA PHE A 114 15.30 1.69 14.96
C PHE A 114 16.24 1.23 13.82
N THR A 115 17.12 2.11 13.35
CA THR A 115 18.03 1.78 12.25
C THR A 115 19.10 0.75 12.67
N ASP A 116 19.54 0.76 13.94
CA ASP A 116 20.43 -0.26 14.52
C ASP A 116 19.72 -1.62 14.56
N SER A 117 18.44 -1.67 14.98
CA SER A 117 17.63 -2.89 14.97
C SER A 117 17.41 -3.41 13.54
N CYS A 118 17.11 -2.54 12.58
CA CYS A 118 17.00 -2.94 11.17
C CYS A 118 18.28 -3.62 10.67
N ARG A 119 19.45 -3.02 10.91
CA ARG A 119 20.75 -3.60 10.55
C ARG A 119 21.00 -4.95 11.24
N LYS A 120 20.71 -5.02 12.53
CA LYS A 120 20.88 -6.24 13.34
C LYS A 120 20.10 -7.42 12.79
N TYR A 121 18.88 -7.20 12.34
CA TYR A 121 17.99 -8.26 11.86
C TYR A 121 17.99 -8.43 10.34
N GLY A 122 18.74 -7.61 9.59
CA GLY A 122 18.83 -7.66 8.13
C GLY A 122 17.56 -7.17 7.43
N ILE A 123 16.87 -6.22 8.03
CA ILE A 123 15.71 -5.50 7.45
C ILE A 123 16.20 -4.16 6.90
N LYS A 124 15.74 -3.77 5.73
CA LYS A 124 16.04 -2.48 5.13
C LYS A 124 15.33 -1.37 5.91
N ALA A 125 16.04 -0.26 6.18
CA ALA A 125 15.47 0.87 6.92
C ALA A 125 15.03 1.98 5.96
N GLY A 126 13.89 2.60 6.25
CA GLY A 126 13.41 3.84 5.65
C GLY A 126 12.93 4.80 6.72
N VAL A 127 12.78 6.06 6.36
CA VAL A 127 12.27 7.11 7.23
C VAL A 127 11.21 7.94 6.53
N TYR A 128 10.17 8.25 7.26
CA TYR A 128 9.17 9.23 6.90
C TYR A 128 9.51 10.56 7.57
N ILE A 129 9.48 11.64 6.83
CA ILE A 129 9.63 12.99 7.36
C ILE A 129 8.59 13.90 6.71
N SER A 130 7.57 14.30 7.50
CA SER A 130 6.51 15.18 7.01
C SER A 130 7.06 16.52 6.51
N PRO A 131 6.73 16.93 5.28
CA PRO A 131 6.95 18.30 4.83
C PRO A 131 6.07 19.31 5.57
N TRP A 132 4.89 18.89 6.01
CA TRP A 132 4.01 19.70 6.83
C TRP A 132 4.46 19.68 8.29
N ASP A 133 4.71 20.86 8.87
CA ASP A 133 5.21 21.03 10.23
C ASP A 133 4.37 22.07 10.97
N ARG A 134 3.43 21.58 11.77
CA ARG A 134 2.48 22.43 12.51
C ARG A 134 3.09 23.11 13.72
N HIS A 135 4.26 22.64 14.19
CA HIS A 135 4.98 23.24 15.29
C HIS A 135 5.90 24.38 14.83
N SER A 136 6.51 24.24 13.64
CA SER A 136 7.51 25.22 13.20
C SER A 136 6.89 26.57 12.86
N PRO A 137 7.35 27.67 13.49
CA PRO A 137 6.91 29.02 13.13
C PRO A 137 7.39 29.46 11.75
N LEU A 138 8.25 28.68 11.11
CA LEU A 138 8.77 28.91 9.76
C LEU A 138 7.89 28.28 8.68
N TRP A 139 7.05 27.32 9.01
CA TRP A 139 6.20 26.65 8.02
C TRP A 139 5.34 27.67 7.24
N GLY A 140 5.29 27.51 5.93
CA GLY A 140 4.63 28.45 5.03
C GLY A 140 5.46 29.70 4.68
N LYS A 141 6.70 29.82 5.16
CA LYS A 141 7.65 30.90 4.84
C LYS A 141 8.83 30.37 4.00
N ASP A 142 9.52 31.25 3.29
CA ASP A 142 10.66 30.87 2.45
C ASP A 142 11.78 30.18 3.24
N GLU A 143 12.02 30.60 4.48
CA GLU A 143 13.04 30.03 5.37
C GLU A 143 12.76 28.58 5.78
N TYR A 144 11.52 28.10 5.62
CA TYR A 144 11.15 26.73 5.97
C TYR A 144 11.88 25.70 5.12
N SER A 145 12.13 26.01 3.84
CA SER A 145 12.85 25.10 2.95
C SER A 145 14.24 24.75 3.47
N ASP A 146 15.00 25.77 3.93
CA ASP A 146 16.31 25.59 4.53
C ASP A 146 16.24 24.83 5.87
N PHE A 147 15.23 25.11 6.68
CA PHE A 147 15.02 24.42 7.93
C PHE A 147 14.77 22.92 7.71
N TYR A 148 13.84 22.59 6.81
CA TYR A 148 13.55 21.21 6.47
C TYR A 148 14.74 20.49 5.84
N ALA A 149 15.46 21.15 4.92
CA ALA A 149 16.67 20.63 4.29
C ALA A 149 17.74 20.23 5.31
N LYS A 150 17.90 21.02 6.40
CA LYS A 150 18.82 20.72 7.49
C LYS A 150 18.38 19.48 8.29
N GLN A 151 17.11 19.36 8.63
CA GLN A 151 16.55 18.17 9.28
C GLN A 151 16.67 16.92 8.41
N LEU A 152 16.34 17.03 7.14
CA LEU A 152 16.52 15.97 6.15
C LEU A 152 17.99 15.54 6.05
N THR A 153 18.92 16.50 6.05
CA THR A 153 20.37 16.21 6.00
C THR A 153 20.82 15.42 7.23
N GLU A 154 20.34 15.75 8.45
CA GLU A 154 20.62 14.93 9.64
C GLU A 154 20.20 13.47 9.42
N LEU A 155 18.97 13.23 8.96
CA LEU A 155 18.45 11.89 8.76
C LEU A 155 19.23 11.10 7.70
N VAL A 156 19.57 11.70 6.57
CA VAL A 156 20.25 10.99 5.48
C VAL A 156 21.77 10.85 5.67
N THR A 157 22.36 11.46 6.71
CA THR A 157 23.81 11.39 6.96
C THR A 157 24.19 10.72 8.27
N GLU A 158 23.32 10.72 9.31
CA GLU A 158 23.72 10.28 10.66
C GLU A 158 23.27 8.85 11.00
N TYR A 159 22.34 8.24 10.22
CA TYR A 159 21.69 6.96 10.57
C TYR A 159 22.08 5.76 9.68
N GLY A 160 23.12 5.92 8.86
CA GLY A 160 23.60 4.88 7.95
C GLY A 160 22.79 4.78 6.66
N GLU A 161 22.77 3.60 6.04
CA GLU A 161 22.08 3.41 4.77
C GLU A 161 20.57 3.39 4.99
N LEU A 162 19.87 4.24 4.23
CA LEU A 162 18.42 4.28 4.13
C LEU A 162 18.00 3.82 2.72
N HIS A 163 16.92 3.05 2.66
CA HIS A 163 16.42 2.47 1.42
C HIS A 163 15.18 3.19 0.90
N GLU A 164 14.49 3.94 1.77
CA GLU A 164 13.30 4.70 1.41
C GLU A 164 13.20 5.98 2.24
N ILE A 165 12.87 7.07 1.56
CA ILE A 165 12.49 8.35 2.16
C ILE A 165 11.05 8.63 1.78
N TRP A 166 10.20 8.81 2.77
CA TRP A 166 8.76 8.95 2.60
C TRP A 166 8.31 10.40 2.86
N TRP A 167 7.80 11.06 1.83
CA TRP A 167 7.24 12.41 1.89
C TRP A 167 5.72 12.36 1.85
N ASP A 168 5.09 12.79 2.93
CA ASP A 168 3.64 12.91 3.00
C ASP A 168 3.16 14.21 2.37
N GLY A 169 2.07 14.15 1.62
CA GLY A 169 1.45 15.32 1.00
C GLY A 169 0.30 15.90 1.81
N ALA A 170 -0.15 15.23 2.85
CA ALA A 170 -1.31 15.65 3.63
C ALA A 170 -1.13 17.05 4.23
N GLY A 171 -2.21 17.83 4.24
CA GLY A 171 -2.27 19.17 4.83
C GLY A 171 -1.43 20.26 4.13
N SER A 172 -0.79 19.95 3.01
CA SER A 172 0.17 20.87 2.36
C SER A 172 -0.14 21.19 0.90
N SER A 173 -1.34 20.89 0.41
CA SER A 173 -1.74 21.05 -1.00
C SER A 173 -1.53 22.45 -1.58
N GLU A 174 -1.59 23.50 -0.75
CA GLU A 174 -1.38 24.88 -1.16
C GLU A 174 0.05 25.39 -0.91
N THR A 175 0.91 24.57 -0.31
CA THR A 175 2.29 24.97 0.06
C THR A 175 3.26 24.56 -1.02
N ARG A 176 4.05 25.53 -1.51
CA ARG A 176 5.12 25.24 -2.43
C ARG A 176 6.37 24.83 -1.67
N TYR A 177 6.82 23.60 -1.91
CA TYR A 177 8.04 23.06 -1.34
C TYR A 177 9.19 23.06 -2.36
N ASP A 178 10.42 23.12 -1.87
CA ASP A 178 11.65 23.05 -2.69
C ASP A 178 12.09 21.59 -2.89
N TRP A 179 11.25 20.84 -3.61
CA TRP A 179 11.49 19.41 -3.88
C TRP A 179 12.83 19.14 -4.56
N ASP A 180 13.27 20.06 -5.44
CA ASP A 180 14.53 19.95 -6.18
C ASP A 180 15.74 19.94 -5.24
N THR A 181 15.81 20.89 -4.30
CA THR A 181 16.85 20.93 -3.27
C THR A 181 16.79 19.70 -2.38
N TRP A 182 15.60 19.29 -1.94
CA TRP A 182 15.44 18.16 -1.03
C TRP A 182 15.78 16.83 -1.72
N GLU A 183 15.36 16.61 -2.95
CA GLU A 183 15.77 15.44 -3.73
C GLU A 183 17.29 15.41 -3.91
N SER A 184 17.90 16.53 -4.29
CA SER A 184 19.35 16.63 -4.48
C SER A 184 20.14 16.22 -3.23
N ILE A 185 19.66 16.57 -2.03
CA ILE A 185 20.24 16.14 -0.74
C ILE A 185 20.15 14.62 -0.60
N ILE A 186 18.98 14.04 -0.86
CA ILE A 186 18.80 12.58 -0.79
C ILE A 186 19.72 11.89 -1.79
N ARG A 187 19.71 12.29 -3.06
CA ARG A 187 20.52 11.65 -4.11
C ARG A 187 22.01 11.73 -3.82
N LYS A 188 22.46 12.82 -3.20
CA LYS A 188 23.86 12.99 -2.81
C LYS A 188 24.31 12.04 -1.70
N HIS A 189 23.47 11.82 -0.68
CA HIS A 189 23.85 11.09 0.52
C HIS A 189 23.30 9.65 0.55
N GLN A 190 22.17 9.38 -0.12
CA GLN A 190 21.49 8.11 -0.21
C GLN A 190 21.08 7.83 -1.67
N PRO A 191 22.03 7.65 -2.61
CA PRO A 191 21.74 7.56 -4.05
C PRO A 191 20.83 6.38 -4.42
N ASN A 192 20.82 5.33 -3.60
CA ASN A 192 20.03 4.13 -3.82
C ASN A 192 18.66 4.17 -3.10
N ALA A 193 18.41 5.14 -2.24
CA ALA A 193 17.11 5.26 -1.58
C ALA A 193 16.03 5.61 -2.59
N ALA A 194 14.91 4.91 -2.56
CA ALA A 194 13.71 5.32 -3.26
C ALA A 194 13.02 6.45 -2.51
N ILE A 195 12.40 7.35 -3.25
CA ILE A 195 11.61 8.45 -2.70
C ILE A 195 10.14 8.14 -2.98
N PHE A 196 9.36 8.01 -1.91
CA PHE A 196 7.91 8.05 -2.00
C PHE A 196 7.42 9.48 -1.83
N GLY A 197 6.39 9.85 -2.57
CA GLY A 197 5.72 11.12 -2.35
C GLY A 197 4.40 11.20 -3.09
N SER A 198 3.58 12.12 -2.59
CA SER A 198 2.33 12.53 -3.22
C SER A 198 2.45 13.98 -3.68
N LEU A 199 1.40 14.57 -4.11
CA LEU A 199 1.16 15.98 -4.42
C LEU A 199 2.38 16.91 -4.54
N GLY A 200 2.63 17.41 -5.72
CA GLY A 200 3.69 18.41 -5.98
C GLY A 200 5.09 17.81 -6.16
N ALA A 201 5.36 16.63 -5.60
CA ALA A 201 6.66 15.96 -5.71
C ALA A 201 6.79 15.01 -6.92
N ALA A 202 5.77 14.87 -7.75
CA ALA A 202 5.64 13.86 -8.81
C ALA A 202 6.83 13.71 -9.78
N GLU A 203 7.55 14.80 -10.06
CA GLU A 203 8.74 14.74 -10.92
C GLU A 203 9.99 14.20 -10.20
N PHE A 204 9.98 14.16 -8.88
CA PHE A 204 11.12 13.85 -8.02
C PHE A 204 11.04 12.50 -7.34
N VAL A 205 9.88 11.82 -7.42
CA VAL A 205 9.62 10.57 -6.70
C VAL A 205 9.87 9.33 -7.54
N ASP A 206 10.21 8.25 -6.86
CA ASP A 206 10.31 6.90 -7.43
C ASP A 206 9.00 6.12 -7.27
N MET A 207 8.19 6.43 -6.26
CA MET A 207 6.95 5.73 -5.92
C MET A 207 5.83 6.71 -5.56
N ARG A 208 4.58 6.29 -5.79
CA ARG A 208 3.39 7.11 -5.53
C ARG A 208 2.43 6.43 -4.57
N TRP A 209 1.57 7.23 -3.98
CA TRP A 209 0.39 6.76 -3.27
C TRP A 209 -0.62 6.10 -4.22
N VAL A 210 -1.29 5.05 -3.78
CA VAL A 210 -2.34 4.35 -4.57
C VAL A 210 -3.65 5.13 -4.65
N GLY A 211 -3.82 6.18 -3.83
CA GLY A 211 -5.01 7.02 -3.82
C GLY A 211 -6.07 6.65 -2.79
N ASN A 212 -5.81 5.66 -1.94
CA ASN A 212 -6.70 5.28 -0.83
C ASN A 212 -5.91 4.59 0.28
N GLU A 213 -6.50 4.48 1.47
CA GLU A 213 -5.95 3.80 2.64
C GLU A 213 -6.67 2.48 2.97
N LEU A 214 -7.33 1.88 1.95
CA LEU A 214 -8.09 0.63 2.11
C LEU A 214 -7.21 -0.62 1.99
N GLY A 215 -5.94 -0.44 1.63
CA GLY A 215 -5.04 -1.56 1.33
C GLY A 215 -5.36 -2.23 -0.01
N SER A 216 -5.91 -1.48 -0.99
CA SER A 216 -6.39 -2.03 -2.24
C SER A 216 -5.97 -1.17 -3.44
N ALA A 217 -5.24 -1.77 -4.39
CA ALA A 217 -5.03 -1.24 -5.72
C ALA A 217 -6.19 -1.62 -6.64
N GLY A 218 -6.42 -0.86 -7.69
CA GLY A 218 -7.43 -1.16 -8.70
C GLY A 218 -7.23 -2.51 -9.36
N GLU A 219 -8.32 -3.15 -9.80
CA GLU A 219 -8.23 -4.37 -10.60
C GLU A 219 -7.47 -4.11 -11.91
N THR A 220 -7.72 -2.96 -12.54
CA THR A 220 -6.84 -2.36 -13.55
C THR A 220 -5.83 -1.47 -12.84
N HIS A 221 -4.55 -1.84 -12.89
CA HIS A 221 -3.51 -1.06 -12.25
C HIS A 221 -2.21 -1.11 -13.04
N TYR A 222 -1.74 0.06 -13.47
CA TYR A 222 -0.46 0.27 -14.15
C TYR A 222 0.48 1.08 -13.27
N ALA A 223 1.75 0.72 -13.26
CA ALA A 223 2.78 1.48 -12.56
C ALA A 223 3.11 2.79 -13.29
N SER A 224 2.98 2.82 -14.60
CA SER A 224 3.24 4.03 -15.39
C SER A 224 2.14 5.08 -15.21
N ILE A 225 2.54 6.37 -15.16
CA ILE A 225 1.65 7.51 -15.00
C ILE A 225 2.34 8.79 -15.49
N ASP A 226 1.56 9.76 -15.99
CA ASP A 226 2.07 11.10 -16.27
C ASP A 226 2.17 11.93 -14.99
N PRO A 227 3.37 12.44 -14.61
CA PRO A 227 3.54 13.22 -13.39
C PRO A 227 2.63 14.45 -13.27
N GLU A 228 2.24 15.04 -14.40
CA GLU A 228 1.33 16.18 -14.43
C GLU A 228 -0.08 15.85 -13.90
N ILE A 229 -0.45 14.58 -13.97
CA ILE A 229 -1.73 14.09 -13.43
C ILE A 229 -1.66 13.99 -11.91
N LEU A 230 -0.51 13.59 -11.35
CA LEU A 230 -0.30 13.55 -9.91
C LEU A 230 -0.42 14.94 -9.26
N LEU A 231 -0.24 16.02 -10.03
CA LEU A 231 -0.41 17.39 -9.55
C LEU A 231 -1.89 17.84 -9.47
N LYS A 232 -2.80 17.13 -10.12
CA LYS A 232 -4.21 17.53 -10.28
C LYS A 232 -5.19 16.74 -9.43
N GLU A 233 -4.70 15.76 -8.71
CA GLU A 233 -5.48 14.91 -7.80
C GLU A 233 -6.84 14.46 -8.33
N THR A 234 -6.83 13.40 -9.09
CA THR A 234 -7.99 12.54 -9.17
C THR A 234 -7.57 11.18 -8.61
N VAL A 235 -8.10 10.84 -7.44
CA VAL A 235 -7.85 9.59 -6.71
C VAL A 235 -8.00 8.37 -7.62
N ASP A 236 -8.97 8.40 -8.52
CA ASP A 236 -9.22 7.33 -9.49
C ASP A 236 -8.00 7.02 -10.36
N ILE A 237 -7.29 8.06 -10.83
CA ILE A 237 -6.14 7.84 -11.73
C ILE A 237 -4.90 7.37 -10.97
N LEU A 238 -4.75 7.75 -9.70
CA LEU A 238 -3.69 7.22 -8.83
C LEU A 238 -3.87 5.72 -8.63
N ASN A 239 -5.12 5.28 -8.50
CA ASN A 239 -5.45 3.88 -8.29
C ASN A 239 -5.31 3.03 -9.56
N VAL A 240 -5.57 3.60 -10.73
CA VAL A 240 -5.52 2.88 -12.02
C VAL A 240 -4.16 3.00 -12.71
N GLY A 241 -3.49 4.14 -12.60
CA GLY A 241 -2.31 4.46 -13.41
C GLY A 241 -2.66 4.69 -14.89
N GLN A 242 -1.65 4.70 -15.76
CA GLN A 242 -1.85 5.02 -17.18
C GLN A 242 -0.85 4.28 -18.05
N ILE A 243 -1.31 3.26 -18.78
CA ILE A 243 -0.44 2.47 -19.65
C ILE A 243 0.25 3.35 -20.70
N GLY A 244 1.55 3.14 -20.91
CA GLY A 244 2.34 3.87 -21.89
C GLY A 244 2.67 5.31 -21.52
N ALA A 245 2.39 5.74 -20.29
CA ALA A 245 2.72 7.08 -19.80
C ALA A 245 4.23 7.36 -19.73
N ARG A 246 4.58 8.62 -19.47
CA ARG A 246 5.95 9.15 -19.56
C ARG A 246 6.88 8.65 -18.46
N LYS A 247 6.37 8.36 -17.24
CA LYS A 247 7.17 7.87 -16.12
C LYS A 247 6.64 6.56 -15.58
N TYR A 248 7.54 5.71 -15.14
CA TYR A 248 7.23 4.51 -14.35
C TYR A 248 7.31 4.91 -12.87
N ILE A 249 6.17 5.00 -12.19
CA ILE A 249 6.06 5.38 -10.78
C ILE A 249 5.11 4.37 -10.10
N PRO A 250 5.62 3.20 -9.69
CA PRO A 250 4.80 2.17 -9.06
C PRO A 250 4.17 2.68 -7.77
N SER A 251 2.98 2.17 -7.45
CA SER A 251 2.25 2.59 -6.28
C SER A 251 2.64 1.82 -5.02
N GLU A 252 2.51 2.49 -3.87
CA GLU A 252 2.37 1.85 -2.57
C GLU A 252 0.92 1.87 -2.14
N THR A 253 0.45 0.71 -1.69
CA THR A 253 -0.86 0.50 -1.10
C THR A 253 -0.66 0.51 0.40
N ASP A 254 -0.80 1.67 0.99
CA ASP A 254 -0.64 1.90 2.41
C ASP A 254 -1.95 1.66 3.17
N VAL A 255 -1.84 1.05 4.33
CA VAL A 255 -2.98 0.75 5.20
C VAL A 255 -2.48 0.46 6.62
N SER A 256 -3.25 0.86 7.62
CA SER A 256 -2.93 0.49 9.00
C SER A 256 -3.57 -0.85 9.37
N ILE A 257 -2.86 -1.64 10.21
CA ILE A 257 -3.41 -2.88 10.81
C ILE A 257 -4.55 -2.59 11.78
N ARG A 258 -4.65 -1.36 12.28
CA ARG A 258 -5.71 -0.82 13.14
C ARG A 258 -6.50 0.24 12.36
N PRO A 259 -7.66 0.71 12.85
CA PRO A 259 -8.38 1.80 12.18
C PRO A 259 -7.56 3.08 12.06
N GLY A 260 -6.83 3.47 13.11
CA GLY A 260 -5.95 4.65 13.12
C GLY A 260 -4.51 4.33 12.69
N TRP A 261 -3.74 5.38 12.33
CA TRP A 261 -2.32 5.28 12.04
C TRP A 261 -1.48 5.21 13.33
N PHE A 262 -1.83 6.03 14.35
CA PHE A 262 -1.23 5.92 15.67
C PHE A 262 -2.00 4.92 16.55
N TYR A 263 -1.38 4.49 17.63
CA TYR A 263 -2.01 3.58 18.59
C TYR A 263 -3.08 4.31 19.42
N HIS A 264 -4.27 3.71 19.46
CA HIS A 264 -5.38 4.07 20.33
C HIS A 264 -5.86 2.84 21.10
N LYS A 265 -5.98 2.97 22.41
CA LYS A 265 -6.34 1.83 23.28
C LYS A 265 -7.74 1.28 23.00
N ASP A 266 -8.67 2.12 22.66
CA ASP A 266 -10.06 1.76 22.31
C ASP A 266 -10.16 0.98 21.00
N GLN A 267 -9.09 0.93 20.21
CA GLN A 267 -8.97 0.14 18.98
C GLN A 267 -8.34 -1.26 19.18
N ASP A 268 -8.06 -1.68 20.41
CA ASP A 268 -7.44 -3.00 20.68
C ASP A 268 -8.29 -4.19 20.20
N GLY A 269 -9.62 -4.04 20.17
CA GLY A 269 -10.55 -5.02 19.61
C GLY A 269 -10.76 -4.97 18.10
N LEU A 270 -10.15 -4.01 17.39
CA LEU A 270 -10.41 -3.67 15.98
C LEU A 270 -9.20 -3.94 15.07
N VAL A 271 -8.29 -4.79 15.52
CA VAL A 271 -7.11 -5.19 14.75
C VAL A 271 -7.53 -6.05 13.56
N LYS A 272 -7.09 -5.69 12.36
CA LYS A 272 -7.36 -6.48 11.15
C LYS A 272 -6.96 -7.94 11.33
N SER A 273 -7.86 -8.85 10.99
CA SER A 273 -7.64 -10.29 11.03
C SER A 273 -6.57 -10.73 10.03
N ALA A 274 -6.01 -11.92 10.22
CA ALA A 274 -5.07 -12.48 9.25
C ALA A 274 -5.71 -12.68 7.87
N SER A 275 -7.02 -12.91 7.80
CA SER A 275 -7.79 -13.04 6.56
C SER A 275 -7.88 -11.69 5.82
N GLU A 276 -8.15 -10.60 6.53
CA GLU A 276 -8.15 -9.25 5.97
C GLU A 276 -6.75 -8.86 5.46
N ILE A 277 -5.68 -9.19 6.21
CA ILE A 277 -4.31 -8.94 5.77
C ILE A 277 -3.96 -9.77 4.51
N ASN A 278 -4.46 -11.01 4.40
CA ASN A 278 -4.33 -11.80 3.17
C ASN A 278 -5.03 -11.13 1.99
N ARG A 279 -6.26 -10.60 2.20
CA ARG A 279 -6.98 -9.87 1.16
C ARG A 279 -6.18 -8.65 0.72
N ILE A 280 -5.64 -7.85 1.65
CA ILE A 280 -4.78 -6.70 1.35
C ILE A 280 -3.57 -7.14 0.51
N TRP A 281 -2.94 -8.27 0.83
CA TRP A 281 -1.83 -8.80 0.04
C TRP A 281 -2.24 -9.15 -1.41
N PHE A 282 -3.40 -9.80 -1.60
CA PHE A 282 -3.92 -10.09 -2.93
C PHE A 282 -4.29 -8.84 -3.72
N GLU A 283 -4.83 -7.83 -3.04
CA GLU A 283 -5.31 -6.60 -3.67
C GLU A 283 -4.24 -5.50 -3.81
N SER A 284 -3.06 -5.70 -3.25
CA SER A 284 -1.89 -4.83 -3.45
C SER A 284 -0.84 -5.52 -4.33
N ILE A 285 -0.07 -6.45 -3.76
CA ILE A 285 0.98 -7.17 -4.49
C ILE A 285 0.41 -7.96 -5.66
N GLY A 286 -0.75 -8.60 -5.47
CA GLY A 286 -1.46 -9.33 -6.51
C GLY A 286 -2.08 -8.46 -7.60
N ARG A 287 -2.02 -7.12 -7.47
CA ARG A 287 -2.51 -6.14 -8.44
C ARG A 287 -1.44 -5.13 -8.84
N ASN A 288 -0.19 -5.60 -9.00
CA ASN A 288 0.93 -4.79 -9.52
C ASN A 288 1.31 -3.57 -8.65
N SER A 289 1.06 -3.64 -7.32
CA SER A 289 1.41 -2.60 -6.34
C SER A 289 2.31 -3.16 -5.24
N MET A 290 2.78 -2.32 -4.35
CA MET A 290 3.51 -2.73 -3.15
C MET A 290 2.60 -2.60 -1.94
N MET A 291 2.74 -3.49 -0.96
CA MET A 291 1.99 -3.46 0.29
C MET A 291 2.80 -2.73 1.37
N LEU A 292 2.25 -1.67 1.93
CA LEU A 292 2.80 -0.95 3.08
C LEU A 292 1.81 -1.06 4.25
N LEU A 293 2.11 -1.95 5.22
CA LEU A 293 1.24 -2.18 6.38
C LEU A 293 1.81 -1.48 7.62
N ASN A 294 1.00 -0.64 8.25
CA ASN A 294 1.38 0.07 9.45
C ASN A 294 1.11 -0.74 10.72
N PHE A 295 2.09 -0.75 11.62
CA PHE A 295 2.05 -1.35 12.94
C PHE A 295 2.30 -0.25 13.98
N PRO A 296 1.25 0.37 14.56
CA PRO A 296 1.45 1.43 15.53
C PRO A 296 1.89 0.85 16.88
N PRO A 297 3.12 1.14 17.36
CA PRO A 297 3.53 0.74 18.71
C PRO A 297 2.68 1.44 19.77
N ASP A 298 2.34 0.71 20.84
CA ASP A 298 1.57 1.23 21.94
C ASP A 298 2.39 2.21 22.84
N ARG A 299 1.77 2.73 23.91
CA ARG A 299 2.44 3.68 24.82
C ARG A 299 3.63 3.10 25.57
N ARG A 300 3.78 1.77 25.64
CA ARG A 300 5.00 1.15 26.16
C ARG A 300 6.15 1.27 25.16
N GLY A 301 5.86 1.42 23.88
CA GLY A 301 6.82 1.36 22.77
C GLY A 301 6.98 -0.04 22.21
N LEU A 302 5.91 -0.87 22.22
CA LEU A 302 5.90 -2.25 21.74
C LEU A 302 4.78 -2.44 20.70
N ILE A 303 4.99 -3.27 19.69
CA ILE A 303 3.89 -3.78 18.86
C ILE A 303 3.04 -4.70 19.74
N CYS A 304 1.72 -4.51 19.71
CA CYS A 304 0.78 -5.33 20.46
C CYS A 304 0.78 -6.79 19.95
N ASP A 305 0.56 -7.74 20.87
CA ASP A 305 0.62 -9.16 20.55
C ASP A 305 -0.37 -9.55 19.45
N LYS A 306 -1.58 -9.00 19.46
CA LYS A 306 -2.61 -9.31 18.45
C LYS A 306 -2.22 -8.83 17.05
N ASP A 307 -1.60 -7.66 16.93
CA ASP A 307 -1.08 -7.12 15.67
C ASP A 307 0.00 -8.07 15.10
N ALA A 308 0.92 -8.51 15.97
CA ALA A 308 1.98 -9.44 15.62
C ALA A 308 1.44 -10.82 15.20
N GLU A 309 0.53 -11.40 15.98
CA GLU A 309 -0.08 -12.70 15.71
C GLU A 309 -0.79 -12.74 14.35
N ASN A 310 -1.63 -11.74 14.07
CA ASN A 310 -2.41 -11.68 12.83
C ASN A 310 -1.51 -11.51 11.61
N ALA A 311 -0.50 -10.64 11.69
CA ALA A 311 0.45 -10.43 10.59
C ALA A 311 1.31 -11.68 10.30
N ILE A 312 1.78 -12.37 11.36
CA ILE A 312 2.56 -13.61 11.24
C ILE A 312 1.69 -14.75 10.68
N LEU A 313 0.43 -14.86 11.12
CA LEU A 313 -0.51 -15.87 10.62
C LEU A 313 -0.82 -15.65 9.14
N SER A 314 -1.08 -14.41 8.73
CA SER A 314 -1.24 -14.03 7.32
C SER A 314 -0.01 -14.44 6.50
N HIS A 315 1.19 -14.10 6.96
CA HIS A 315 2.42 -14.47 6.27
C HIS A 315 2.58 -15.99 6.11
N LYS A 316 2.28 -16.76 7.14
CA LYS A 316 2.32 -18.23 7.09
C LYS A 316 1.36 -18.79 6.05
N SER A 317 0.15 -18.25 5.95
CA SER A 317 -0.87 -18.66 4.98
C SER A 317 -0.42 -18.38 3.54
N ILE A 318 0.01 -17.15 3.25
CA ILE A 318 0.54 -16.79 1.92
C ILE A 318 1.80 -17.60 1.57
N SER A 319 2.73 -17.76 2.52
CA SER A 319 3.95 -18.56 2.30
C SER A 319 3.63 -20.03 2.03
N LYS A 320 2.64 -20.60 2.70
CA LYS A 320 2.15 -21.96 2.43
C LYS A 320 1.65 -22.09 0.99
N MET A 321 0.84 -21.14 0.52
CA MET A 321 0.37 -21.10 -0.87
C MET A 321 1.54 -21.04 -1.85
N LEU A 322 2.47 -20.10 -1.64
CA LEU A 322 3.60 -19.87 -2.55
C LEU A 322 4.68 -20.95 -2.48
N SER A 323 4.70 -21.79 -1.42
CA SER A 323 5.69 -22.87 -1.25
C SER A 323 5.60 -23.95 -2.32
N LYS A 324 4.48 -24.06 -3.01
CA LYS A 324 4.27 -25.01 -4.10
C LYS A 324 3.71 -24.31 -5.33
N ASN A 325 4.51 -24.22 -6.38
CA ASN A 325 4.04 -23.82 -7.68
C ASN A 325 3.77 -25.07 -8.53
N PHE A 326 2.51 -25.32 -8.86
CA PHE A 326 2.13 -26.48 -9.65
C PHE A 326 2.52 -26.38 -11.14
N VAL A 327 2.99 -25.21 -11.58
CA VAL A 327 3.58 -25.04 -12.92
C VAL A 327 4.98 -25.62 -13.01
N ASP A 328 5.64 -25.88 -11.87
CA ASP A 328 6.96 -26.51 -11.85
C ASP A 328 6.87 -27.93 -12.41
N GLY A 329 7.54 -28.17 -13.54
CA GLY A 329 7.49 -29.43 -14.29
C GLY A 329 6.29 -29.56 -15.25
N ALA A 330 5.40 -28.57 -15.35
CA ALA A 330 4.35 -28.53 -16.34
C ALA A 330 4.90 -28.30 -17.76
N LEU A 331 4.15 -28.78 -18.76
CA LEU A 331 4.41 -28.45 -20.15
C LEU A 331 3.77 -27.09 -20.47
N ILE A 332 4.60 -26.10 -20.78
CA ILE A 332 4.16 -24.77 -21.19
C ILE A 332 4.41 -24.61 -22.68
N THR A 333 3.34 -24.46 -23.46
CA THR A 333 3.40 -24.41 -24.91
C THR A 333 2.82 -23.10 -25.43
N PRO A 334 3.64 -22.23 -26.07
CA PRO A 334 3.11 -21.13 -26.88
C PRO A 334 2.25 -21.68 -28.03
N ILE A 335 1.11 -21.06 -28.27
CA ILE A 335 0.21 -21.48 -29.33
C ILE A 335 0.59 -20.88 -30.70
N ASP A 336 1.28 -19.73 -30.67
CA ASP A 336 1.84 -19.13 -31.86
C ASP A 336 3.11 -19.91 -32.31
N PRO A 337 3.08 -20.63 -33.45
CA PRO A 337 4.19 -21.47 -33.90
C PRO A 337 5.44 -20.67 -34.34
N THR A 338 5.33 -19.34 -34.47
CA THR A 338 6.45 -18.47 -34.85
C THR A 338 7.21 -17.93 -33.65
N THR A 339 6.76 -18.21 -32.43
CA THR A 339 7.25 -17.63 -31.21
C THR A 339 7.93 -18.66 -30.32
N GLU A 340 9.26 -18.55 -30.16
CA GLU A 340 10.04 -19.38 -29.25
C GLU A 340 10.26 -18.66 -27.92
N PRO A 341 10.17 -19.36 -26.79
CA PRO A 341 10.51 -18.78 -25.50
C PRO A 341 11.98 -18.34 -25.44
N LEU A 342 12.22 -17.15 -24.89
CA LEU A 342 13.57 -16.62 -24.71
C LEU A 342 14.05 -16.89 -23.28
N THR A 343 15.28 -17.39 -23.14
CA THR A 343 15.94 -17.41 -21.82
C THR A 343 16.73 -16.11 -21.63
N VAL A 344 16.36 -15.35 -20.62
CA VAL A 344 17.03 -14.10 -20.25
C VAL A 344 17.66 -14.21 -18.87
N THR A 345 18.70 -13.41 -18.62
CA THR A 345 19.41 -13.40 -17.36
C THR A 345 19.34 -11.99 -16.75
N ASP A 346 18.95 -11.90 -15.48
CA ASP A 346 19.06 -10.67 -14.71
C ASP A 346 20.55 -10.42 -14.41
N SER A 347 21.05 -9.27 -14.83
CA SER A 347 22.46 -8.91 -14.66
C SER A 347 22.83 -8.58 -13.21
N ALA A 348 21.84 -8.32 -12.34
CA ALA A 348 22.06 -7.95 -10.94
C ALA A 348 22.41 -9.16 -10.07
N ASP A 349 21.74 -10.30 -10.27
CA ASP A 349 21.91 -11.50 -9.44
C ASP A 349 22.27 -12.77 -10.23
N GLY A 350 22.36 -12.69 -11.56
CA GLY A 350 22.68 -13.81 -12.44
C GLY A 350 21.53 -14.82 -12.61
N THR A 351 20.34 -14.54 -12.09
CA THR A 351 19.18 -15.42 -12.21
C THR A 351 18.68 -15.47 -13.65
N SER A 352 18.50 -16.67 -14.17
CA SER A 352 17.95 -16.88 -15.50
C SER A 352 16.51 -17.36 -15.43
N PHE A 353 15.65 -16.83 -16.33
CA PHE A 353 14.24 -17.20 -16.43
C PHE A 353 13.77 -17.17 -17.88
N ARG A 354 12.63 -17.81 -18.15
CA ARG A 354 12.02 -17.80 -19.48
C ARG A 354 11.05 -16.64 -19.64
N ILE A 355 11.08 -16.06 -20.82
CA ILE A 355 10.08 -15.11 -21.31
C ILE A 355 9.34 -15.77 -22.47
N TYR A 356 8.03 -15.59 -22.48
CA TYR A 356 7.12 -16.07 -23.51
C TYR A 356 6.61 -14.86 -24.31
N PRO A 357 7.24 -14.54 -25.46
CA PRO A 357 6.82 -13.46 -26.33
C PRO A 357 5.66 -13.93 -27.22
N CYS A 358 4.49 -14.17 -26.62
CA CYS A 358 3.33 -14.71 -27.32
C CYS A 358 2.02 -14.21 -26.71
N GLN A 359 0.93 -14.28 -27.48
CA GLN A 359 -0.39 -13.90 -27.00
C GLN A 359 -1.08 -15.03 -26.22
N THR A 360 -0.83 -16.28 -26.56
CA THR A 360 -1.51 -17.43 -25.95
C THR A 360 -0.52 -18.50 -25.54
N VAL A 361 -0.72 -19.01 -24.33
CA VAL A 361 0.06 -20.11 -23.75
C VAL A 361 -0.90 -21.17 -23.23
N GLU A 362 -0.64 -22.44 -23.54
CA GLU A 362 -1.26 -23.58 -22.87
C GLU A 362 -0.32 -24.14 -21.81
N ILE A 363 -0.87 -24.47 -20.64
CA ILE A 363 -0.16 -25.07 -19.50
C ILE A 363 -0.81 -26.41 -19.20
N ASP A 364 -0.05 -27.51 -19.33
CA ASP A 364 -0.50 -28.87 -18.99
C ASP A 364 0.28 -29.39 -17.77
N LEU A 365 -0.43 -29.60 -16.67
CA LEU A 365 0.13 -30.06 -15.39
C LEU A 365 0.44 -31.56 -15.38
N GLN A 366 0.17 -32.29 -16.46
CA GLN A 366 0.29 -33.74 -16.61
C GLN A 366 -0.76 -34.55 -15.81
N LYS A 367 -1.20 -34.05 -14.67
CA LYS A 367 -2.28 -34.61 -13.84
C LYS A 367 -3.18 -33.51 -13.31
N ALA A 368 -4.39 -33.88 -12.94
CA ALA A 368 -5.31 -32.94 -12.28
C ALA A 368 -4.82 -32.59 -10.87
N GLU A 369 -4.93 -31.31 -10.53
CA GLU A 369 -4.57 -30.75 -9.21
C GLU A 369 -5.68 -29.82 -8.73
N ARG A 370 -5.87 -29.76 -7.42
CA ARG A 370 -6.86 -28.88 -6.78
C ARG A 370 -6.29 -27.48 -6.62
N LEU A 371 -6.85 -26.51 -7.35
CA LEU A 371 -6.31 -25.15 -7.52
C LEU A 371 -7.41 -24.09 -7.44
N ASN A 372 -7.00 -22.85 -7.11
CA ASN A 372 -7.89 -21.69 -7.09
C ASN A 372 -7.15 -20.34 -7.29
N THR A 373 -5.86 -20.38 -7.64
CA THR A 373 -5.04 -19.17 -7.76
C THR A 373 -4.07 -19.31 -8.93
N PHE A 374 -4.04 -18.31 -9.79
CA PHE A 374 -3.09 -18.18 -10.90
C PHE A 374 -2.28 -16.90 -10.74
N ALA A 375 -1.01 -16.96 -11.03
CA ALA A 375 -0.10 -15.82 -11.03
C ALA A 375 0.58 -15.66 -12.37
N VAL A 376 0.80 -14.43 -12.80
CA VAL A 376 1.52 -14.08 -14.03
C VAL A 376 2.24 -12.75 -13.89
N SER A 377 3.32 -12.56 -14.63
CA SER A 377 4.10 -11.32 -14.67
C SER A 377 4.42 -10.91 -16.10
N GLU A 378 4.60 -9.63 -16.35
CA GLU A 378 5.26 -9.11 -17.55
C GLU A 378 6.74 -8.83 -17.28
N LEU A 379 7.53 -8.76 -18.35
CA LEU A 379 8.90 -8.22 -18.30
C LEU A 379 8.81 -6.70 -18.26
N VAL A 380 8.58 -6.13 -17.07
CA VAL A 380 8.37 -4.68 -16.89
C VAL A 380 9.60 -3.84 -17.26
N GLU A 381 10.78 -4.44 -17.30
CA GLU A 381 12.01 -3.82 -17.85
C GLU A 381 11.86 -3.48 -19.35
N ALA A 382 10.84 -4.06 -20.00
CA ALA A 382 10.46 -3.71 -21.37
C ALA A 382 9.15 -2.90 -21.45
N GLY A 383 8.59 -2.52 -20.31
CA GLY A 383 7.34 -1.77 -20.16
C GLY A 383 6.11 -2.65 -20.02
N GLU A 384 5.08 -2.11 -19.39
CA GLU A 384 3.76 -2.74 -19.24
C GLU A 384 3.02 -2.68 -20.58
N ARG A 385 2.42 -3.78 -21.01
CA ARG A 385 1.88 -3.93 -22.39
C ARG A 385 0.46 -4.44 -22.45
N VAL A 386 0.08 -5.33 -21.52
CA VAL A 386 -1.20 -6.03 -21.54
C VAL A 386 -2.32 -5.14 -21.04
N THR A 387 -3.43 -5.10 -21.80
CA THR A 387 -4.64 -4.35 -21.46
C THR A 387 -5.86 -5.22 -21.25
N GLU A 388 -5.80 -6.50 -21.68
CA GLU A 388 -6.88 -7.46 -21.50
C GLU A 388 -6.35 -8.89 -21.64
N PHE A 389 -6.73 -9.79 -20.73
CA PHE A 389 -6.36 -11.19 -20.77
C PHE A 389 -7.43 -12.09 -20.17
N THR A 390 -7.40 -13.38 -20.53
CA THR A 390 -8.25 -14.42 -19.94
C THR A 390 -7.44 -15.61 -19.47
N LEU A 391 -7.93 -16.27 -18.42
CA LEU A 391 -7.52 -17.61 -18.00
C LEU A 391 -8.70 -18.56 -18.16
N GLU A 392 -8.50 -19.65 -18.88
CA GLU A 392 -9.50 -20.69 -19.13
C GLU A 392 -8.95 -22.04 -18.65
N SER A 393 -9.82 -22.93 -18.14
CA SER A 393 -9.51 -24.35 -18.02
C SER A 393 -9.90 -25.08 -19.30
N LEU A 394 -9.20 -26.17 -19.62
CA LEU A 394 -9.47 -27.01 -20.80
C LEU A 394 -9.81 -28.43 -20.35
N ASP A 395 -10.95 -28.96 -20.81
CA ASP A 395 -11.29 -30.38 -20.61
C ASP A 395 -10.49 -31.30 -21.59
N GLU A 396 -10.69 -32.60 -21.49
CA GLU A 396 -10.02 -33.59 -22.33
C GLU A 396 -10.38 -33.45 -23.81
N SER A 397 -11.56 -32.91 -24.12
CA SER A 397 -11.99 -32.64 -25.52
C SER A 397 -11.42 -31.32 -26.08
N GLY A 398 -10.76 -30.52 -25.25
CA GLY A 398 -10.24 -29.19 -25.60
C GLY A 398 -11.27 -28.07 -25.49
N ARG A 399 -12.47 -28.34 -24.93
CA ARG A 399 -13.46 -27.29 -24.63
C ARG A 399 -13.00 -26.46 -23.44
N SER A 400 -13.11 -25.15 -23.57
CA SER A 400 -12.69 -24.22 -22.54
C SER A 400 -13.84 -23.77 -21.62
N GLU A 401 -13.50 -23.50 -20.37
CA GLU A 401 -14.33 -22.81 -19.37
C GLU A 401 -13.55 -21.60 -18.86
N LEU A 402 -14.16 -20.40 -18.90
CA LEU A 402 -13.55 -19.17 -18.41
C LEU A 402 -13.44 -19.22 -16.88
N LEU A 403 -12.23 -19.04 -16.37
CA LEU A 403 -11.94 -18.99 -14.93
C LEU A 403 -11.74 -17.56 -14.44
N TYR A 404 -11.12 -16.73 -15.28
CA TYR A 404 -10.81 -15.34 -14.90
C TYR A 404 -10.64 -14.47 -16.15
N GLU A 405 -11.04 -13.20 -16.01
CA GLU A 405 -10.84 -12.13 -17.00
C GLU A 405 -10.20 -10.94 -16.29
N GLY A 406 -9.15 -10.35 -16.88
CA GLY A 406 -8.38 -9.26 -16.28
C GLY A 406 -7.88 -8.26 -17.31
N THR A 407 -7.48 -7.07 -16.84
CA THR A 407 -7.17 -5.92 -17.68
C THR A 407 -5.70 -5.47 -17.63
N SER A 408 -4.96 -5.80 -16.60
CA SER A 408 -3.55 -5.43 -16.45
C SER A 408 -2.77 -6.53 -15.76
N ILE A 409 -1.47 -6.63 -16.05
CA ILE A 409 -0.57 -7.61 -15.43
C ILE A 409 0.54 -6.89 -14.67
N GLY A 410 1.43 -6.19 -15.38
CA GLY A 410 2.59 -5.50 -14.82
C GLY A 410 3.61 -6.42 -14.18
N PHE A 411 4.23 -5.96 -13.08
CA PHE A 411 5.27 -6.72 -12.37
C PHE A 411 4.75 -8.03 -11.79
N TYR A 412 3.52 -8.05 -11.24
CA TYR A 412 2.90 -9.25 -10.70
C TYR A 412 1.38 -9.13 -10.63
N LYS A 413 0.68 -10.11 -11.19
CA LYS A 413 -0.79 -10.21 -11.15
C LYS A 413 -1.20 -11.56 -10.61
N ILE A 414 -2.16 -11.55 -9.68
CA ILE A 414 -2.80 -12.75 -9.16
C ILE A 414 -4.28 -12.73 -9.52
N ALA A 415 -4.73 -13.83 -10.14
CA ALA A 415 -6.11 -14.10 -10.44
C ALA A 415 -6.64 -15.18 -9.50
N ARG A 416 -7.70 -14.89 -8.74
CA ARG A 416 -8.41 -15.85 -7.90
C ARG A 416 -9.60 -16.42 -8.70
N PHE A 417 -9.79 -17.73 -8.65
CA PHE A 417 -10.88 -18.41 -9.34
C PHE A 417 -11.48 -19.49 -8.44
N LYS A 418 -12.63 -20.06 -8.86
CA LYS A 418 -13.32 -21.11 -8.09
C LYS A 418 -12.41 -22.32 -7.89
N GLU A 419 -12.31 -22.81 -6.65
CA GLU A 419 -11.55 -24.02 -6.36
C GLU A 419 -12.14 -25.24 -7.07
N GLY A 420 -11.29 -26.00 -7.75
CA GLY A 420 -11.66 -27.18 -8.51
C GLY A 420 -10.46 -28.04 -8.88
N GLU A 421 -10.73 -29.21 -9.47
CA GLU A 421 -9.72 -30.10 -10.03
C GLU A 421 -9.44 -29.68 -11.49
N TYR A 422 -8.22 -29.22 -11.75
CA TYR A 422 -7.82 -28.73 -13.07
C TYR A 422 -6.53 -29.40 -13.51
N LYS A 423 -6.43 -29.67 -14.81
CA LYS A 423 -5.24 -30.27 -15.42
C LYS A 423 -4.60 -29.36 -16.48
N ARG A 424 -5.42 -28.74 -17.31
CA ARG A 424 -4.96 -27.93 -18.45
C ARG A 424 -5.55 -26.54 -18.39
N PHE A 425 -4.72 -25.54 -18.71
CA PHE A 425 -5.12 -24.15 -18.75
C PHE A 425 -4.72 -23.51 -20.07
N ARG A 426 -5.50 -22.53 -20.50
CA ARG A 426 -5.13 -21.58 -21.55
C ARG A 426 -5.13 -20.18 -20.99
N PHE A 427 -3.98 -19.52 -21.07
CA PHE A 427 -3.84 -18.11 -20.80
C PHE A 427 -3.75 -17.37 -22.13
N SER A 428 -4.58 -16.32 -22.32
CA SER A 428 -4.63 -15.57 -23.58
C SER A 428 -4.64 -14.07 -23.31
N VAL A 429 -3.68 -13.34 -23.87
CA VAL A 429 -3.73 -11.89 -23.99
C VAL A 429 -4.67 -11.53 -25.11
N LYS A 430 -5.78 -10.88 -24.78
CA LYS A 430 -6.82 -10.46 -25.74
C LYS A 430 -6.50 -9.12 -26.36
N SER A 431 -5.87 -8.22 -25.59
CA SER A 431 -5.47 -6.90 -26.05
C SER A 431 -4.16 -6.47 -25.36
N ALA A 432 -3.30 -5.79 -26.13
CA ALA A 432 -2.05 -5.24 -25.62
C ALA A 432 -1.62 -4.04 -26.48
N MET A 433 -0.91 -3.10 -25.89
CA MET A 433 -0.37 -1.91 -26.58
C MET A 433 0.91 -2.21 -27.36
N ALA A 434 1.60 -3.30 -27.03
CA ALA A 434 2.75 -3.83 -27.75
C ALA A 434 2.78 -5.36 -27.61
N HIS A 435 3.65 -6.04 -28.37
CA HIS A 435 3.75 -7.51 -28.30
C HIS A 435 4.01 -7.98 -26.86
N PRO A 436 3.16 -8.87 -26.28
CA PRO A 436 3.30 -9.29 -24.89
C PRO A 436 4.64 -9.96 -24.60
N LEU A 437 5.19 -9.73 -23.42
CA LEU A 437 6.40 -10.39 -22.92
C LEU A 437 6.11 -10.97 -21.54
N LEU A 438 5.54 -12.16 -21.51
CA LEU A 438 5.10 -12.82 -20.27
C LEU A 438 6.31 -13.46 -19.56
N LYS A 439 6.46 -13.14 -18.27
CA LYS A 439 7.57 -13.61 -17.44
C LYS A 439 7.04 -14.50 -16.33
N GLY A 440 7.07 -15.81 -16.53
CA GLY A 440 6.68 -16.77 -15.50
C GLY A 440 5.18 -16.89 -15.29
N PHE A 441 4.81 -18.07 -14.83
CA PHE A 441 3.44 -18.43 -14.46
C PHE A 441 3.47 -19.15 -13.11
N GLY A 442 2.40 -18.98 -12.34
CA GLY A 442 2.17 -19.68 -11.09
C GLY A 442 0.76 -20.26 -11.05
N LEU A 443 0.63 -21.49 -10.57
CA LEU A 443 -0.65 -22.10 -10.21
C LEU A 443 -0.54 -22.58 -8.79
N HIS A 444 -1.46 -22.15 -7.94
CA HIS A 444 -1.41 -22.40 -6.51
C HIS A 444 -2.78 -22.79 -5.97
N ARG A 445 -2.77 -23.35 -4.77
CA ARG A 445 -3.94 -23.53 -3.94
C ARG A 445 -3.80 -22.66 -2.70
N PHE A 446 -4.64 -21.65 -2.60
CA PHE A 446 -4.79 -20.87 -1.39
C PHE A 446 -5.89 -21.45 -0.52
N GLU A 447 -5.58 -21.72 0.74
CA GLU A 447 -6.53 -22.15 1.75
C GLU A 447 -6.88 -20.95 2.63
N GLU A 448 -8.16 -20.57 2.65
CA GLU A 448 -8.63 -19.50 3.54
C GLU A 448 -8.35 -19.88 4.99
N ILE A 449 -7.95 -18.88 5.78
CA ILE A 449 -7.82 -19.04 7.22
C ILE A 449 -9.25 -19.17 7.77
N ALA A 450 -9.53 -20.27 8.47
CA ALA A 450 -10.78 -20.37 9.20
C ALA A 450 -10.74 -19.31 10.31
N GLU A 451 -11.58 -18.31 10.22
CA GLU A 451 -11.79 -17.39 11.32
C GLU A 451 -12.41 -18.18 12.49
N GLU A 452 -11.72 -18.18 13.63
CA GLU A 452 -12.39 -18.58 14.86
C GLU A 452 -13.54 -17.59 15.04
N ALA A 453 -14.78 -18.08 14.94
CA ALA A 453 -15.95 -17.27 15.22
C ALA A 453 -15.72 -16.61 16.58
N SER A 454 -15.50 -15.32 16.59
CA SER A 454 -15.40 -14.57 17.84
C SER A 454 -16.70 -14.84 18.59
N SER A 455 -16.61 -15.50 19.74
CA SER A 455 -17.77 -15.87 20.57
C SER A 455 -18.51 -14.66 21.13
N ASP A 456 -18.16 -13.45 20.70
CA ASP A 456 -18.72 -12.18 21.15
C ASP A 456 -19.43 -11.36 20.05
N SER A 457 -19.82 -11.98 18.93
CA SER A 457 -20.53 -11.26 17.84
C SER A 457 -22.01 -10.94 18.12
N THR A 458 -22.42 -10.91 19.39
CA THR A 458 -23.79 -10.50 19.80
C THR A 458 -23.85 -9.14 20.48
N ALA A 459 -22.79 -8.40 20.57
CA ALA A 459 -22.88 -6.98 20.88
C ALA A 459 -23.35 -6.26 19.60
N GLU A 460 -24.63 -5.90 19.52
CA GLU A 460 -25.09 -4.79 18.67
C GLU A 460 -24.22 -3.58 19.06
N HIS A 461 -23.17 -3.32 18.29
CA HIS A 461 -22.40 -2.12 18.50
C HIS A 461 -23.28 -0.94 18.14
N ASP A 462 -23.52 -0.09 19.12
CA ASP A 462 -24.41 1.05 19.08
C ASP A 462 -24.17 1.88 17.82
N LEU A 463 -25.27 2.24 17.16
CA LEU A 463 -25.34 3.34 16.19
C LEU A 463 -24.65 4.57 16.80
N VAL A 464 -23.48 4.94 16.29
CA VAL A 464 -22.81 6.14 16.79
C VAL A 464 -23.65 7.35 16.39
N LYS A 465 -24.04 8.12 17.38
CA LYS A 465 -24.67 9.41 17.15
C LYS A 465 -23.65 10.32 16.46
N CYS A 466 -23.97 10.75 15.24
CA CYS A 466 -23.27 11.86 14.61
C CYS A 466 -23.32 13.07 15.55
N VAL A 467 -22.15 13.65 15.82
CA VAL A 467 -22.06 14.86 16.65
C VAL A 467 -22.49 16.07 15.83
N GLU A 468 -22.24 16.03 14.54
CA GLU A 468 -22.62 17.08 13.59
C GLU A 468 -22.99 16.47 12.24
N SER A 469 -24.06 16.97 11.62
CA SER A 469 -24.45 16.55 10.27
C SER A 469 -24.73 17.79 9.43
N TYR A 470 -24.14 17.81 8.24
CA TYR A 470 -24.45 18.77 7.19
C TYR A 470 -25.24 18.07 6.09
N ASN A 471 -26.28 18.72 5.56
CA ASN A 471 -27.05 18.20 4.45
C ASN A 471 -27.63 19.35 3.62
N ASP A 472 -27.17 19.48 2.38
CA ASP A 472 -27.69 20.47 1.40
C ASP A 472 -28.70 19.86 0.42
N GLY A 473 -29.10 18.63 0.65
CA GLY A 473 -30.01 17.86 -0.19
C GLY A 473 -29.28 16.90 -1.15
N LYS A 474 -28.09 17.17 -1.59
CA LYS A 474 -27.29 16.27 -2.46
C LYS A 474 -26.01 15.78 -1.81
N THR A 475 -25.50 16.52 -0.87
CA THR A 475 -24.33 16.18 -0.07
C THR A 475 -24.75 16.10 1.39
N ALA A 476 -24.42 15.00 2.03
CA ALA A 476 -24.62 14.84 3.47
C ALA A 476 -23.31 14.41 4.14
N VAL A 477 -22.99 15.02 5.28
CA VAL A 477 -21.77 14.74 6.06
C VAL A 477 -22.17 14.30 7.46
N ALA A 478 -21.65 13.16 7.88
CA ALA A 478 -21.70 12.69 9.27
C ALA A 478 -20.32 12.91 9.91
N ALA A 479 -20.25 13.67 11.00
CA ALA A 479 -19.03 13.93 11.73
C ALA A 479 -19.00 13.17 13.07
N PHE A 480 -17.82 12.76 13.49
CA PHE A 480 -17.58 11.98 14.70
C PHE A 480 -16.70 12.77 15.69
N ASP A 481 -16.84 12.47 16.98
CA ASP A 481 -15.95 13.00 18.00
C ASP A 481 -14.68 12.13 18.09
N GLY A 482 -13.74 12.37 17.17
CA GLY A 482 -12.54 11.58 16.98
C GLY A 482 -12.65 10.61 15.79
N ILE A 483 -11.67 9.71 15.66
CA ILE A 483 -11.69 8.66 14.62
C ILE A 483 -12.74 7.62 15.00
N PHE A 484 -13.71 7.44 14.13
CA PHE A 484 -14.69 6.37 14.26
C PHE A 484 -14.35 5.23 13.29
N PRO A 485 -14.10 4.02 13.79
CA PRO A 485 -13.91 2.84 12.96
C PRO A 485 -15.26 2.32 12.46
N PHE A 486 -15.34 2.02 11.16
CA PHE A 486 -16.58 1.48 10.56
C PHE A 486 -16.26 0.57 9.37
N ASN A 487 -17.16 -0.33 9.08
CA ASN A 487 -17.14 -1.17 7.89
C ASN A 487 -18.51 -1.25 7.20
N ARG A 488 -19.54 -0.62 7.76
CA ARG A 488 -20.88 -0.53 7.15
C ARG A 488 -21.39 0.88 7.13
N ILE A 489 -22.00 1.25 5.99
CA ILE A 489 -22.62 2.56 5.77
C ILE A 489 -24.00 2.32 5.20
N GLY A 490 -24.98 3.00 5.77
CA GLY A 490 -26.34 3.04 5.23
C GLY A 490 -26.80 4.47 4.99
N PHE A 491 -27.54 4.70 3.92
CA PHE A 491 -28.18 6.00 3.65
C PHE A 491 -29.36 5.82 2.70
N LYS A 492 -30.20 6.86 2.60
CA LYS A 492 -31.29 6.89 1.63
C LYS A 492 -31.01 7.88 0.50
N THR A 493 -31.35 7.47 -0.72
CA THR A 493 -31.36 8.31 -1.93
C THR A 493 -32.39 7.75 -2.90
N SER A 494 -32.66 8.46 -4.01
CA SER A 494 -33.60 7.96 -5.01
C SER A 494 -33.02 6.76 -5.77
N LYS A 495 -33.82 5.75 -6.01
CA LYS A 495 -33.43 4.60 -6.85
C LYS A 495 -32.93 5.06 -8.22
N GLY A 496 -31.82 4.50 -8.67
CA GLY A 496 -31.18 4.85 -9.93
C GLY A 496 -30.19 6.02 -9.84
N SER A 497 -30.05 6.68 -8.68
CA SER A 497 -29.08 7.77 -8.49
C SER A 497 -27.65 7.25 -8.42
N HIS A 498 -26.74 7.90 -9.11
CA HIS A 498 -25.32 7.72 -8.82
C HIS A 498 -24.97 8.33 -7.47
N TYR A 499 -24.13 7.65 -6.72
CA TYR A 499 -23.63 8.12 -5.43
C TYR A 499 -22.13 7.90 -5.29
N LYS A 500 -21.50 8.70 -4.41
CA LYS A 500 -20.12 8.54 -3.97
C LYS A 500 -20.06 8.68 -2.45
N VAL A 501 -19.22 7.87 -1.83
CA VAL A 501 -18.97 7.90 -0.38
C VAL A 501 -17.50 8.20 -0.15
N PHE A 502 -17.23 9.13 0.74
CA PHE A 502 -15.90 9.59 1.07
C PHE A 502 -15.65 9.44 2.58
N SER A 503 -14.44 9.05 2.92
CA SER A 503 -13.89 9.09 4.28
C SER A 503 -13.01 10.32 4.43
N PHE A 504 -12.96 10.91 5.61
CA PHE A 504 -12.11 12.05 5.95
C PHE A 504 -11.05 11.63 6.96
N ASP A 505 -9.79 11.74 6.59
CA ASP A 505 -8.63 11.33 7.38
C ASP A 505 -8.15 12.41 8.38
N GLY A 506 -8.83 13.55 8.42
CA GLY A 506 -8.47 14.73 9.20
C GLY A 506 -7.94 15.89 8.32
N ALA A 507 -7.57 15.63 7.06
CA ALA A 507 -7.06 16.61 6.10
C ALA A 507 -7.92 16.73 4.86
N SER A 508 -8.28 15.60 4.27
CA SER A 508 -8.98 15.54 2.99
C SER A 508 -10.02 14.44 2.97
N PHE A 509 -11.01 14.60 2.09
CA PHE A 509 -11.94 13.52 1.77
C PHE A 509 -11.36 12.67 0.63
N TYR A 510 -11.32 11.35 0.82
CA TYR A 510 -11.00 10.37 -0.22
C TYR A 510 -12.17 9.42 -0.45
N GLU A 511 -12.42 9.08 -1.70
CA GLU A 511 -13.51 8.21 -2.10
C GLU A 511 -13.24 6.78 -1.63
N ILE A 512 -14.19 6.18 -0.93
CA ILE A 512 -14.10 4.80 -0.42
C ILE A 512 -15.07 3.86 -1.12
N GLU A 513 -16.13 4.40 -1.74
CA GLU A 513 -17.13 3.61 -2.46
C GLU A 513 -17.92 4.49 -3.43
N ASN A 514 -18.39 3.93 -4.55
CA ASN A 514 -19.30 4.55 -5.46
C ASN A 514 -20.24 3.53 -6.12
N GLY A 515 -21.36 3.98 -6.64
CA GLY A 515 -22.29 3.07 -7.27
C GLY A 515 -23.57 3.73 -7.76
N ILE A 516 -24.51 2.89 -8.16
CA ILE A 516 -25.88 3.28 -8.52
C ILE A 516 -26.84 2.64 -7.52
N ALA A 517 -27.66 3.45 -6.89
CA ALA A 517 -28.66 3.01 -5.91
C ALA A 517 -29.66 2.01 -6.55
N GLN A 518 -29.64 0.78 -6.13
CA GLN A 518 -30.58 -0.26 -6.62
C GLN A 518 -31.96 -0.12 -5.97
N ASP A 519 -32.01 0.46 -4.76
CA ASP A 519 -33.21 0.76 -3.98
C ASP A 519 -33.11 2.14 -3.33
N GLU A 520 -34.19 2.63 -2.69
CA GLU A 520 -34.18 3.89 -1.95
C GLU A 520 -33.26 3.86 -0.72
N THR A 521 -32.93 2.69 -0.20
CA THR A 521 -31.98 2.52 0.88
C THR A 521 -30.74 1.82 0.35
N VAL A 522 -29.62 2.52 0.36
CA VAL A 522 -28.29 1.97 0.03
C VAL A 522 -27.65 1.42 1.30
N ARG A 523 -27.10 0.22 1.21
CA ARG A 523 -26.28 -0.39 2.26
C ARG A 523 -24.97 -0.85 1.66
N ILE A 524 -23.88 -0.38 2.23
CA ILE A 524 -22.52 -0.66 1.80
C ILE A 524 -21.83 -1.43 2.93
N GLU A 525 -21.22 -2.53 2.59
CA GLU A 525 -20.33 -3.27 3.48
C GLU A 525 -18.92 -3.17 2.91
N LEU A 526 -18.05 -2.47 3.63
CA LEU A 526 -16.67 -2.30 3.21
C LEU A 526 -15.88 -3.58 3.52
N PRO A 527 -14.94 -3.96 2.65
CA PRO A 527 -14.15 -5.18 2.84
C PRO A 527 -13.16 -5.08 4.01
N VAL A 528 -12.98 -3.89 4.57
CA VAL A 528 -12.13 -3.61 5.76
C VAL A 528 -12.77 -2.56 6.64
N THR A 529 -12.40 -2.58 7.92
CA THR A 529 -12.73 -1.49 8.84
C THR A 529 -11.88 -0.27 8.52
N VAL A 530 -12.52 0.86 8.28
CA VAL A 530 -11.91 2.16 7.98
C VAL A 530 -12.08 3.08 9.17
N GLY A 531 -11.02 3.79 9.57
CA GLY A 531 -11.10 4.87 10.55
C GLY A 531 -11.37 6.21 9.87
N SER A 532 -12.34 6.98 10.35
CA SER A 532 -12.66 8.28 9.78
C SER A 532 -13.14 9.29 10.83
N TYR A 533 -12.82 10.55 10.61
CA TYR A 533 -13.40 11.67 11.39
C TYR A 533 -14.76 12.11 10.83
N GLN A 534 -14.96 11.92 9.53
CA GLN A 534 -16.21 12.29 8.85
C GLN A 534 -16.48 11.36 7.69
N ILE A 535 -17.75 11.08 7.44
CA ILE A 535 -18.22 10.43 6.21
C ILE A 535 -19.02 11.45 5.41
N LYS A 536 -18.64 11.64 4.16
CA LYS A 536 -19.38 12.46 3.20
C LYS A 536 -20.02 11.56 2.15
N ILE A 537 -21.30 11.79 1.87
CA ILE A 537 -22.05 11.10 0.81
C ILE A 537 -22.55 12.15 -0.16
N GLU A 538 -22.19 11.99 -1.42
CA GLU A 538 -22.69 12.80 -2.54
C GLU A 538 -23.60 11.93 -3.41
N SER A 539 -24.73 12.49 -3.86
CA SER A 539 -25.63 11.81 -4.81
C SER A 539 -26.22 12.82 -5.80
N GLU A 540 -26.59 12.32 -6.97
CA GLU A 540 -27.32 13.13 -7.97
C GLU A 540 -28.66 13.62 -7.46
N ASN A 541 -29.27 12.89 -6.51
CA ASN A 541 -30.52 13.23 -5.84
C ASN A 541 -30.31 13.41 -4.34
N SER A 542 -31.42 13.58 -3.58
CA SER A 542 -31.35 13.80 -2.14
C SER A 542 -30.69 12.63 -1.39
N VAL A 543 -29.88 12.96 -0.38
CA VAL A 543 -29.29 12.01 0.58
C VAL A 543 -29.89 12.27 1.96
N SER A 544 -30.32 11.22 2.66
CA SER A 544 -30.81 11.30 4.03
C SER A 544 -30.51 10.02 4.83
N ASP A 545 -30.80 10.07 6.13
CA ASP A 545 -30.76 8.93 7.05
C ASP A 545 -29.42 8.16 7.03
N ILE A 546 -28.29 8.90 7.14
CA ILE A 546 -26.97 8.29 7.19
C ILE A 546 -26.82 7.48 8.49
N SER A 547 -26.39 6.24 8.35
CA SER A 547 -25.98 5.36 9.43
C SER A 547 -24.60 4.82 9.15
N VAL A 548 -23.75 4.78 10.17
CA VAL A 548 -22.39 4.26 10.07
C VAL A 548 -22.19 3.29 11.23
N MET A 549 -21.72 2.10 10.94
CA MET A 549 -21.58 1.03 11.93
C MET A 549 -20.25 0.30 11.74
N ASN A 550 -19.69 -0.15 12.85
CA ASN A 550 -18.67 -1.17 12.86
C ASN A 550 -19.36 -2.50 13.29
N ALA A 551 -19.35 -3.51 12.42
CA ALA A 551 -20.04 -4.76 12.65
C ALA A 551 -19.10 -5.97 12.57
#